data_4ac5a27e3ac3fc912a09264103bfa5c6
#
_entry.id   4ac5a27e3ac3fc912a09264103bfa5c6
#
_cell.length_a   1.000
_cell.length_b   1.000
_cell.length_c   1.000
_cell.angle_alpha   90.00
_cell.angle_beta   90.00
_cell.angle_gamma   90.00
#
_symmetry.space_group_name_H-M   'P 1'
#
loop_
_entity.id
_entity.type
_entity.pdbx_description
1 polymer ?
#
loop_
_entity_poly.entity_id
_entity_poly.type
_entity_poly.pdbx_seq_one_letter_code
_entity_poly.pdbx_strand_id
1 'polypeptide(L)' 'MTKDNAVARAKAFADERGWTWREPIHAETYRPWFVVPLRWRVVSNYEARGMNVRIEIDDATGEVLSGNYIPR' A
#
# COMPACT_ATOMS: atom_id res chain seq x y z
N MET A 1 -4.03 -7.06 11.32
CA MET A 1 -3.23 -7.32 10.11
C MET A 1 -1.77 -7.06 10.42
N THR A 2 -0.88 -7.90 9.97
CA THR A 2 0.55 -7.70 10.14
C THR A 2 1.12 -6.90 8.96
N LYS A 3 2.32 -6.36 9.14
CA LYS A 3 3.03 -5.67 8.06
C LYS A 3 3.20 -6.58 6.84
N ASP A 4 3.61 -7.82 7.06
CA ASP A 4 3.80 -8.78 5.97
C ASP A 4 2.51 -9.05 5.22
N ASN A 5 1.40 -9.17 5.94
CA ASN A 5 0.09 -9.35 5.32
C ASN A 5 -0.31 -8.12 4.49
N ALA A 6 -0.06 -6.92 5.02
CA ALA A 6 -0.35 -5.68 4.31
C ALA A 6 0.46 -5.58 3.02
N VAL A 7 1.76 -5.89 3.08
CA VAL A 7 2.63 -5.87 1.90
C VAL A 7 2.19 -6.90 0.88
N ALA A 8 1.88 -8.12 1.31
CA ALA A 8 1.43 -9.17 0.41
C ALA A 8 0.10 -8.79 -0.27
N ARG A 9 -0.81 -8.20 0.47
CA ARG A 9 -2.09 -7.74 -0.05
C ARG A 9 -1.91 -6.64 -1.08
N ALA A 10 -1.03 -5.69 -0.80
CA ALA A 10 -0.72 -4.59 -1.70
C ALA A 10 -0.07 -5.09 -2.99
N LYS A 11 0.86 -6.03 -2.87
CA LYS A 11 1.53 -6.61 -4.03
C LYS A 11 0.54 -7.35 -4.93
N ALA A 12 -0.36 -8.13 -4.36
CA ALA A 12 -1.38 -8.85 -5.11
C ALA A 12 -2.27 -7.87 -5.87
N PHE A 13 -2.66 -6.77 -5.24
CA PHE A 13 -3.46 -5.74 -5.88
C PHE A 13 -2.72 -5.10 -7.06
N ALA A 14 -1.44 -4.78 -6.87
CA ALA A 14 -0.61 -4.17 -7.92
C ALA A 14 -0.41 -5.15 -9.09
N ASP A 15 -0.15 -6.41 -8.79
CA ASP A 15 0.02 -7.46 -9.81
C ASP A 15 -1.25 -7.63 -10.65
N GLU A 16 -2.41 -7.60 -10.00
CA GLU A 16 -3.70 -7.72 -10.68
C GLU A 16 -3.95 -6.58 -11.65
N ARG A 17 -3.42 -5.39 -11.35
CA ARG A 17 -3.56 -4.22 -12.21
C ARG A 17 -2.42 -4.06 -13.20
N GLY A 18 -1.43 -4.94 -13.17
CA GLY A 18 -0.28 -4.87 -14.07
C GLY A 18 0.71 -3.77 -13.72
N TRP A 19 0.68 -3.29 -12.48
CA TRP A 19 1.61 -2.26 -12.02
C TRP A 19 2.95 -2.89 -11.63
N THR A 20 4.05 -2.21 -11.97
CA THR A 20 5.39 -2.66 -11.62
C THR A 20 5.60 -2.56 -10.11
N TRP A 21 6.05 -3.65 -9.50
CA TRP A 21 6.31 -3.73 -8.07
C TRP A 21 7.81 -3.81 -7.83
N ARG A 22 8.37 -2.83 -7.15
CA ARG A 22 9.81 -2.75 -6.89
C ARG A 22 10.11 -2.47 -5.44
N GLU A 23 11.20 -3.02 -4.95
CA GLU A 23 11.74 -2.71 -3.63
C GLU A 23 12.58 -1.42 -3.69
N PRO A 24 12.81 -0.75 -2.57
CA PRO A 24 12.34 -1.12 -1.24
C PRO A 24 10.87 -0.79 -1.03
N ILE A 25 10.24 -1.52 -0.11
CA ILE A 25 8.83 -1.35 0.22
C ILE A 25 8.74 -0.67 1.58
N HIS A 26 7.97 0.40 1.65
CA HIS A 26 7.65 1.07 2.90
C HIS A 26 6.20 0.76 3.26
N ALA A 27 5.99 0.31 4.49
CA ALA A 27 4.65 0.03 5.00
C ALA A 27 4.52 0.58 6.40
N GLU A 28 3.47 1.34 6.63
CA GLU A 28 3.21 1.93 7.93
C GLU A 28 1.72 1.97 8.20
N THR A 29 1.36 2.00 9.48
CA THR A 29 -0.03 2.23 9.88
C THR A 29 -0.23 3.71 10.12
N TYR A 30 -1.43 4.18 9.82
CA TYR A 30 -1.81 5.54 10.13
C TYR A 30 -3.32 5.64 10.33
N ARG A 31 -3.73 6.70 10.99
CA ARG A 31 -5.14 6.98 11.23
C ARG A 31 -5.40 8.43 10.80
N PRO A 32 -6.13 8.64 9.67
CA PRO A 32 -6.38 10.00 9.17
C PRO A 32 -7.08 10.88 10.20
N TRP A 33 -8.01 10.27 10.94
CA TRP A 33 -8.72 10.91 12.03
C TRP A 33 -8.84 9.92 13.18
N PHE A 34 -8.89 10.39 14.40
CA PHE A 34 -8.98 9.49 15.55
C PHE A 34 -10.30 8.70 15.62
N VAL A 35 -11.31 9.08 14.82
CA VAL A 35 -12.60 8.38 14.78
C VAL A 35 -12.73 7.39 13.63
N VAL A 36 -11.74 7.33 12.72
CA VAL A 36 -11.77 6.39 11.61
C VAL A 36 -10.88 5.20 11.88
N PRO A 37 -11.13 4.04 11.23
CA PRO A 37 -10.30 2.85 11.42
C PRO A 37 -8.84 3.07 11.04
N LEU A 38 -7.96 2.32 11.68
CA LEU A 38 -6.54 2.29 11.36
C LEU A 38 -6.35 1.75 9.94
N ARG A 39 -5.43 2.35 9.21
CA ARG A 39 -5.10 1.96 7.85
C ARG A 39 -3.62 1.65 7.71
N TRP A 40 -3.32 0.79 6.73
CA TRP A 40 -1.95 0.58 6.27
C TRP A 40 -1.73 1.35 5.00
N ARG A 41 -0.58 2.01 4.91
CA ARG A 41 -0.11 2.63 3.67
C ARG A 41 1.12 1.87 3.23
N VAL A 42 1.06 1.28 2.04
CA VAL A 42 2.17 0.51 1.46
C VAL A 42 2.62 1.23 0.20
N VAL A 43 3.93 1.52 0.12
CA VAL A 43 4.51 2.22 -1.03
C VAL A 43 5.67 1.39 -1.56
N SER A 44 5.62 1.04 -2.85
CA SER A 44 6.71 0.34 -3.52
C SER A 44 7.70 1.34 -4.11
N ASN A 45 8.93 0.87 -4.35
CA ASN A 45 10.01 1.69 -4.93
C ASN A 45 10.19 3.00 -4.15
N TYR A 46 10.18 2.89 -2.84
CA TYR A 46 9.99 4.00 -1.91
C TYR A 46 11.02 5.13 -2.06
N GLU A 47 12.26 4.78 -2.40
CA GLU A 47 13.32 5.77 -2.52
C GLU A 47 13.35 6.48 -3.88
N ALA A 48 12.54 6.05 -4.83
CA ALA A 48 12.53 6.61 -6.17
C ALA A 48 11.46 7.68 -6.33
N ARG A 49 11.64 8.54 -7.33
CA ARG A 49 10.72 9.64 -7.62
C ARG A 49 9.67 9.29 -8.67
N GLY A 50 9.33 8.06 -8.80
CA GLY A 50 8.34 7.63 -9.76
C GLY A 50 8.32 6.13 -9.84
N MET A 51 7.41 5.59 -10.62
CA MET A 51 7.16 4.17 -10.70
C MET A 51 6.82 3.58 -9.32
N ASN A 52 6.14 4.38 -8.49
CA ASN A 52 5.69 3.98 -7.17
C ASN A 52 4.26 3.47 -7.23
N VAL A 53 4.00 2.40 -6.49
CA VAL A 53 2.64 1.96 -6.21
C VAL A 53 2.32 2.36 -4.78
N ARG A 54 1.22 3.07 -4.59
CA ARG A 54 0.77 3.48 -3.26
C ARG A 54 -0.59 2.87 -3.01
N ILE A 55 -0.71 2.07 -1.96
CA ILE A 55 -1.93 1.34 -1.65
C ILE A 55 -2.30 1.57 -0.19
N GLU A 56 -3.58 1.87 0.05
CA GLU A 56 -4.12 2.00 1.40
C GLU A 56 -5.06 0.86 1.67
N ILE A 57 -4.90 0.22 2.82
CA ILE A 57 -5.62 -0.99 3.20
C ILE A 57 -6.21 -0.80 4.59
N ASP A 58 -7.47 -1.21 4.76
CA ASP A 58 -8.10 -1.23 6.08
C ASP A 58 -7.44 -2.31 6.94
N ASP A 59 -6.97 -1.92 8.13
CA ASP A 59 -6.28 -2.85 9.02
C ASP A 59 -7.18 -3.97 9.53
N ALA A 60 -8.44 -3.67 9.77
CA ALA A 60 -9.36 -4.65 10.35
C ALA A 60 -9.86 -5.67 9.34
N THR A 61 -10.12 -5.25 8.10
CA THR A 61 -10.75 -6.11 7.09
C THR A 61 -9.81 -6.59 6.01
N GLY A 62 -8.67 -5.91 5.83
CA GLY A 62 -7.75 -6.19 4.73
C GLY A 62 -8.26 -5.68 3.38
N GLU A 63 -9.34 -4.90 3.38
CA GLU A 63 -9.88 -4.33 2.16
C GLU A 63 -8.99 -3.22 1.63
N VAL A 64 -8.74 -3.23 0.32
CA VAL A 64 -8.00 -2.14 -0.34
C VAL A 64 -8.93 -0.94 -0.48
N LEU A 65 -8.58 0.15 0.18
CA LEU A 65 -9.38 1.37 0.20
C LEU A 65 -9.03 2.30 -0.96
N SER A 66 -7.77 2.32 -1.36
CA SER A 66 -7.33 3.10 -2.52
C SER A 66 -6.04 2.50 -3.06
N GLY A 67 -5.81 2.70 -4.34
CA GLY A 67 -4.59 2.27 -4.99
C GLY A 67 -4.25 3.21 -6.13
N ASN A 68 -2.98 3.62 -6.20
CA ASN A 68 -2.50 4.52 -7.23
C ASN A 68 -1.14 4.05 -7.71
N TYR A 69 -0.91 4.20 -9.01
CA TYR A 69 0.40 4.05 -9.60
C TYR A 69 0.87 5.43 -10.03
N ILE A 70 2.05 5.81 -9.55
CA ILE A 70 2.64 7.11 -9.86
C ILE A 70 3.68 6.88 -10.95
N PRO A 71 3.42 7.25 -12.21
CA PRO A 71 4.38 7.08 -13.27
C PRO A 71 5.57 8.02 -13.07
N ARG A 72 6.63 7.68 -13.73
CA ARG A 72 7.86 8.47 -13.68
C ARG A 72 7.71 9.81 -14.40
#